data_86f8a68b094ffacbf09cd5e8d7040c86
#
_entry.id   86f8a68b094ffacbf09cd5e8d7040c86
#
_cell.length_a   1.000
_cell.length_b   1.000
_cell.length_c   1.000
_cell.angle_alpha   90.00
_cell.angle_beta   90.00
_cell.angle_gamma   90.00
#
_symmetry.space_group_name_H-M   'P 1'
#
loop_
_entity.id
_entity.type
_entity.pdbx_description
1 polymer ?
#
loop_
_entity_poly.entity_id
_entity_poly.type
_entity_poly.pdbx_seq_one_letter_code
_entity_poly.pdbx_strand_id
1 'polypeptide(L)'
;AGGWLKLHASRLLNHTGNSSIVVILEKALPDELFSLIAHAHGLTRREAEVTQCVLWGLSTEEIARHLHLSQYTVQDHLKAIFNKVDVNSRRELTARLSATQMQHPRG
;
A
#
# COMPACT_ATOMS: atom_id res chain seq x y z
N ALA A 1 -6.09 -11.74 16.00
CA ALA A 1 -5.02 -12.33 15.31
C ALA A 1 -4.24 -11.34 14.50
N GLY A 2 -4.85 -10.63 13.63
CA GLY A 2 -4.13 -9.68 12.83
C GLY A 2 -3.50 -8.59 13.67
N GLY A 3 -4.16 -8.16 14.72
CA GLY A 3 -3.66 -7.13 15.58
C GLY A 3 -2.38 -7.54 16.30
N TRP A 4 -2.37 -8.78 16.71
CA TRP A 4 -1.20 -9.30 17.41
C TRP A 4 -0.01 -9.31 16.46
N LEU A 5 -0.21 -9.72 15.23
CA LEU A 5 0.86 -9.80 14.26
C LEU A 5 1.42 -8.43 13.95
N LYS A 6 0.57 -7.43 13.80
CA LYS A 6 1.02 -6.09 13.52
C LYS A 6 1.80 -5.53 14.69
N LEU A 7 1.37 -5.80 15.89
CA LEU A 7 2.04 -5.29 17.06
C LEU A 7 3.40 -5.93 17.18
N HIS A 8 3.49 -7.21 16.86
CA HIS A 8 4.75 -7.92 16.94
C HIS A 8 5.74 -7.38 15.92
N ALA A 9 5.27 -7.11 14.71
CA ALA A 9 6.10 -6.55 13.66
C ALA A 9 6.62 -5.17 14.07
N SER A 10 5.77 -4.38 14.70
CA SER A 10 6.15 -3.06 15.12
C SER A 10 7.28 -3.12 16.14
N ARG A 11 7.23 -4.10 17.01
CA ARG A 11 8.24 -4.22 18.01
C ARG A 11 9.55 -4.62 17.38
N LEU A 12 9.54 -5.50 16.41
CA LEU A 12 10.73 -5.90 15.75
C LEU A 12 11.36 -4.76 14.95
N LEU A 13 10.52 -3.89 14.42
CA LEU A 13 11.04 -2.76 13.68
C LEU A 13 11.86 -1.88 14.61
N ASN A 14 11.44 -1.74 15.83
CA ASN A 14 12.14 -0.90 16.75
C ASN A 14 13.46 -1.54 17.19
N HIS A 15 13.55 -2.83 17.10
CA HIS A 15 14.77 -3.50 17.54
C HIS A 15 15.75 -3.81 16.43
N THR A 16 15.34 -4.46 15.40
CA THR A 16 16.25 -4.89 14.38
C THR A 16 16.08 -4.22 13.07
N GLY A 17 14.91 -3.97 12.66
CA GLY A 17 14.62 -3.31 11.40
C GLY A 17 15.21 -4.00 10.21
N ASN A 18 15.28 -5.27 10.16
CA ASN A 18 15.83 -5.89 9.01
C ASN A 18 15.13 -7.15 8.58
N SER A 19 15.80 -8.17 8.20
CA SER A 19 15.19 -9.32 7.58
C SER A 19 14.13 -10.00 8.42
N SER A 20 14.24 -9.95 9.73
CA SER A 20 13.20 -10.55 10.57
C SER A 20 11.89 -9.83 10.38
N ILE A 21 11.93 -8.53 10.19
CA ILE A 21 10.74 -7.74 10.00
C ILE A 21 10.13 -8.14 8.69
N VAL A 22 10.92 -8.30 7.66
CA VAL A 22 10.41 -8.67 6.35
C VAL A 22 9.67 -9.99 6.43
N VAL A 23 10.21 -10.95 7.15
CA VAL A 23 9.56 -12.25 7.27
C VAL A 23 8.21 -12.13 7.96
N ILE A 24 8.14 -11.34 9.01
CA ILE A 24 6.89 -11.19 9.72
C ILE A 24 5.86 -10.49 8.87
N LEU A 25 6.26 -9.46 8.14
CA LEU A 25 5.33 -8.75 7.27
C LEU A 25 4.81 -9.64 6.15
N GLU A 26 5.64 -10.54 5.65
CA GLU A 26 5.19 -11.44 4.62
C GLU A 26 4.12 -12.40 5.10
N LYS A 27 4.07 -12.63 6.40
CA LYS A 27 3.08 -13.53 6.92
C LYS A 27 1.82 -12.82 7.36
N ALA A 28 1.82 -11.50 7.29
CA ALA A 28 0.63 -10.77 7.66
C ALA A 28 -0.39 -10.91 6.55
N LEU A 29 -1.64 -10.70 6.85
CA LEU A 29 -2.66 -10.78 5.86
C LEU A 29 -2.44 -9.64 4.88
N PRO A 30 -2.74 -9.82 3.61
CA PRO A 30 -2.50 -8.79 2.61
C PRO A 30 -3.06 -7.41 2.96
N ASP A 31 -4.24 -7.37 3.55
CA ASP A 31 -4.83 -6.10 3.91
C ASP A 31 -4.02 -5.40 4.99
N GLU A 32 -3.53 -6.16 5.95
CA GLU A 32 -2.77 -5.58 7.04
C GLU A 32 -1.41 -5.12 6.58
N LEU A 33 -0.79 -5.90 5.71
CA LEU A 33 0.50 -5.53 5.18
C LEU A 33 0.37 -4.24 4.39
N PHE A 34 -0.66 -4.15 3.57
CA PHE A 34 -0.87 -2.95 2.78
C PHE A 34 -1.11 -1.74 3.67
N SER A 35 -1.85 -1.91 4.75
CA SER A 35 -2.11 -0.82 5.67
C SER A 35 -0.82 -0.29 6.28
N LEU A 36 0.10 -1.18 6.61
CA LEU A 36 1.37 -0.76 7.17
C LEU A 36 2.17 0.05 6.17
N ILE A 37 2.20 -0.40 4.93
CA ILE A 37 2.94 0.28 3.89
C ILE A 37 2.33 1.65 3.63
N ALA A 38 1.01 1.71 3.55
CA ALA A 38 0.33 2.97 3.29
C ALA A 38 0.61 3.96 4.41
N HIS A 39 0.56 3.48 5.64
CA HIS A 39 0.80 4.34 6.78
C HIS A 39 2.24 4.86 6.76
N ALA A 40 3.18 4.02 6.38
CA ALA A 40 4.57 4.42 6.32
C ALA A 40 4.80 5.54 5.29
N HIS A 41 3.97 5.62 4.26
CA HIS A 41 4.11 6.67 3.27
C HIS A 41 3.22 7.88 3.61
N GLY A 42 2.53 7.85 4.71
CA GLY A 42 1.69 8.99 5.11
C GLY A 42 0.38 9.09 4.33
N LEU A 43 -0.10 8.00 3.76
CA LEU A 43 -1.33 8.06 3.00
C LEU A 43 -2.54 8.11 3.93
N THR A 44 -3.56 8.86 3.55
CA THR A 44 -4.78 8.89 4.33
C THR A 44 -5.53 7.59 4.00
N ARG A 45 -6.58 7.30 4.73
CA ARG A 45 -7.35 6.10 4.50
C ARG A 45 -7.89 6.06 3.09
N ARG A 46 -8.44 7.16 2.61
CA ARG A 46 -9.00 7.19 1.27
C ARG A 46 -7.90 7.06 0.20
N GLU A 47 -6.76 7.67 0.45
CA GLU A 47 -5.64 7.54 -0.46
C GLU A 47 -5.15 6.10 -0.51
N ALA A 48 -5.15 5.42 0.64
CA ALA A 48 -4.76 4.03 0.68
C ALA A 48 -5.74 3.18 -0.12
N GLU A 49 -7.03 3.47 -0.03
CA GLU A 49 -8.04 2.74 -0.80
C GLU A 49 -7.84 2.93 -2.29
N VAL A 50 -7.56 4.14 -2.72
CA VAL A 50 -7.31 4.42 -4.12
C VAL A 50 -6.05 3.69 -4.57
N THR A 51 -5.02 3.70 -3.75
CA THR A 51 -3.77 3.03 -4.10
C THR A 51 -4.00 1.52 -4.26
N GLN A 52 -4.78 0.93 -3.38
CA GLN A 52 -5.08 -0.48 -3.46
C GLN A 52 -5.76 -0.79 -4.80
N CYS A 53 -6.66 0.06 -5.24
CA CYS A 53 -7.34 -0.12 -6.51
C CYS A 53 -6.36 -0.03 -7.68
N VAL A 54 -5.39 0.85 -7.58
CA VAL A 54 -4.37 0.97 -8.62
C VAL A 54 -3.57 -0.31 -8.69
N LEU A 55 -3.21 -0.87 -7.54
CA LEU A 55 -2.45 -2.12 -7.51
C LEU A 55 -3.25 -3.29 -8.06
N TRP A 56 -4.58 -3.21 -7.99
CA TRP A 56 -5.41 -4.23 -8.56
C TRP A 56 -5.57 -4.02 -10.07
N GLY A 57 -5.04 -2.95 -10.61
CA GLY A 57 -5.12 -2.70 -12.06
C GLY A 57 -6.36 -1.98 -12.52
N LEU A 58 -7.09 -1.34 -11.61
CA LEU A 58 -8.32 -0.66 -12.02
C LEU A 58 -8.03 0.69 -12.67
N SER A 59 -8.83 1.04 -13.65
CA SER A 59 -8.69 2.34 -14.30
C SER A 59 -9.29 3.41 -13.40
N THR A 60 -9.06 4.67 -13.70
CA THR A 60 -9.62 5.78 -12.94
C THR A 60 -11.14 5.68 -12.88
N GLU A 61 -11.75 5.32 -14.00
CA GLU A 61 -13.19 5.18 -14.04
C GLU A 61 -13.66 4.04 -13.15
N GLU A 62 -12.94 2.94 -13.16
CA GLU A 62 -13.31 1.78 -12.34
C GLU A 62 -13.11 2.09 -10.85
N ILE A 63 -12.06 2.83 -10.51
CA ILE A 63 -11.83 3.22 -9.13
C ILE A 63 -12.96 4.13 -8.66
N ALA A 64 -13.34 5.08 -9.50
CA ALA A 64 -14.40 6.01 -9.15
C ALA A 64 -15.68 5.23 -8.86
N ARG A 65 -15.98 4.24 -9.69
CA ARG A 65 -17.18 3.46 -9.50
C ARG A 65 -17.09 2.60 -8.25
N HIS A 66 -15.93 2.00 -8.04
CA HIS A 66 -15.74 1.12 -6.90
C HIS A 66 -15.83 1.87 -5.56
N LEU A 67 -15.31 3.07 -5.51
CA LEU A 67 -15.29 3.83 -4.28
C LEU A 67 -16.40 4.88 -4.19
N HIS A 68 -17.26 4.92 -5.18
CA HIS A 68 -18.37 5.87 -5.23
C HIS A 68 -17.86 7.32 -5.20
N LEU A 69 -16.86 7.59 -6.02
CA LEU A 69 -16.30 8.93 -6.14
C LEU A 69 -16.37 9.37 -7.59
N SER A 70 -16.15 10.64 -7.86
CA SER A 70 -16.08 11.11 -9.23
C SER A 70 -14.68 10.81 -9.74
N GLN A 71 -14.50 10.75 -11.04
CA GLN A 71 -13.17 10.54 -11.60
C GLN A 71 -12.26 11.68 -11.25
N TYR A 72 -12.81 12.87 -11.18
CA TYR A 72 -12.04 14.05 -10.82
C TYR A 72 -11.46 13.90 -9.42
N THR A 73 -12.26 13.42 -8.47
CA THR A 73 -11.80 13.21 -7.10
C THR A 73 -10.73 12.12 -7.05
N VAL A 74 -10.90 11.07 -7.86
CA VAL A 74 -9.91 10.01 -7.91
C VAL A 74 -8.57 10.58 -8.40
N GLN A 75 -8.62 11.44 -9.42
CA GLN A 75 -7.40 12.03 -9.95
C GLN A 75 -6.73 12.93 -8.92
N ASP A 76 -7.50 13.63 -8.10
CA ASP A 76 -6.93 14.45 -7.06
C ASP A 76 -6.23 13.57 -6.03
N HIS A 77 -6.84 12.45 -5.67
CA HIS A 77 -6.22 11.53 -4.74
C HIS A 77 -4.93 10.95 -5.34
N LEU A 78 -4.94 10.64 -6.62
CA LEU A 78 -3.75 10.11 -7.27
C LEU A 78 -2.59 11.09 -7.25
N LYS A 79 -2.89 12.36 -7.43
CA LYS A 79 -1.84 13.36 -7.39
C LYS A 79 -1.23 13.41 -6.01
N ALA A 80 -2.03 13.37 -4.98
CA ALA A 80 -1.54 13.41 -3.61
C ALA A 80 -0.73 12.15 -3.29
N ILE A 81 -1.20 11.00 -3.76
CA ILE A 81 -0.52 9.74 -3.55
C ILE A 81 0.86 9.77 -4.23
N PHE A 82 0.89 10.20 -5.47
CA PHE A 82 2.16 10.24 -6.22
C PHE A 82 3.17 11.12 -5.49
N ASN A 83 2.68 12.21 -4.93
CA ASN A 83 3.54 13.12 -4.24
C ASN A 83 4.06 12.48 -2.94
N LYS A 84 3.20 11.82 -2.20
CA LYS A 84 3.59 11.22 -0.92
C LYS A 84 4.49 10.00 -1.09
N VAL A 85 4.32 9.25 -2.16
CA VAL A 85 5.14 8.08 -2.41
C VAL A 85 6.36 8.43 -3.26
N ASP A 86 6.38 9.66 -3.77
CA ASP A 86 7.49 10.15 -4.59
C ASP A 86 7.61 9.36 -5.88
N VAL A 87 6.53 9.26 -6.60
CA VAL A 87 6.52 8.62 -7.91
C VAL A 87 5.82 9.54 -8.89
N ASN A 88 5.97 9.29 -10.18
CA ASN A 88 5.40 10.15 -11.19
C ASN A 88 4.32 9.48 -12.05
N SER A 89 4.03 8.24 -11.85
CA SER A 89 3.02 7.58 -12.65
C SER A 89 2.46 6.38 -11.93
N ARG A 90 1.35 5.85 -12.45
CA ARG A 90 0.74 4.65 -11.90
C ARG A 90 1.72 3.50 -11.98
N ARG A 91 2.47 3.41 -13.07
CA ARG A 91 3.41 2.34 -13.26
C ARG A 91 4.48 2.38 -12.19
N GLU A 92 5.00 3.55 -11.89
CA GLU A 92 6.00 3.69 -10.85
C GLU A 92 5.42 3.36 -9.48
N LEU A 93 4.19 3.77 -9.25
CA LEU A 93 3.52 3.50 -7.99
C LEU A 93 3.40 2.00 -7.79
N THR A 94 2.92 1.31 -8.82
CA THR A 94 2.75 -0.13 -8.75
C THR A 94 4.09 -0.82 -8.55
N ALA A 95 5.09 -0.41 -9.28
CA ALA A 95 6.41 -1.03 -9.18
C ALA A 95 6.97 -0.86 -7.78
N ARG A 96 6.84 0.33 -7.22
CA ARG A 96 7.41 0.59 -5.92
C ARG A 96 6.71 -0.19 -4.81
N LEU A 97 5.40 -0.21 -4.82
CA LEU A 97 4.65 -0.87 -3.76
C LEU A 97 4.54 -2.37 -3.96
N SER A 98 4.44 -2.81 -5.21
CA SER A 98 4.37 -4.22 -5.46
C SER A 98 5.68 -4.91 -5.15
N ALA A 99 6.78 -4.25 -5.42
CA ALA A 99 8.07 -4.83 -5.15
C ALA A 99 8.19 -5.09 -3.66
N THR A 100 7.64 -4.20 -2.85
CA THR A 100 7.69 -4.37 -1.42
C THR A 100 6.82 -5.55 -1.00
N GLN A 101 5.64 -5.65 -1.53
CA GLN A 101 4.76 -6.71 -1.15
C GLN A 101 5.22 -8.02 -1.70
N MET A 102 5.90 -7.99 -2.80
CA MET A 102 6.14 -9.19 -3.43
C MET A 102 7.43 -9.69 -3.32
N GLN A 103 8.09 -9.40 -2.48
CA GLN A 103 9.23 -9.96 -2.31
C GLN A 103 9.15 -11.33 -2.60
N HIS A 104 8.07 -11.89 -2.75
CA HIS A 104 7.95 -13.22 -2.86
C HIS A 104 8.14 -13.42 -4.26
N PRO A 105 8.70 -14.33 -4.60
CA PRO A 105 8.99 -14.70 -5.84
C PRO A 105 8.04 -15.01 -6.65
N ARG A 106 7.47 -14.93 -6.85
CA ARG A 106 6.64 -15.27 -7.66
C ARG A 106 7.25 -15.86 -8.50
N GLY A 107 7.77 -16.02 -8.44
CA GLY A 107 8.27 -16.77 -9.42
C GLY A 107 8.83 -16.66 -9.60
#